data_857827e007fdd504f8d32e2fa36df01c
#
_entry.id   857827e007fdd504f8d32e2fa36df01c
#
_cell.length_a   1.000
_cell.length_b   1.000
_cell.length_c   1.000
_cell.angle_alpha   90.00
_cell.angle_beta   90.00
_cell.angle_gamma   90.00
#
_symmetry.space_group_name_H-M   'P 1'
#
loop_
_entity.id
_entity.type
_entity.pdbx_description
1 polymer ?
#
loop_
_entity_poly.entity_id
_entity_poly.type
_entity_poly.pdbx_seq_one_letter_code
_entity_poly.pdbx_strand_id
1 'polypeptide(L)'
;MNYLWDTNILVHYIRNSEKYSEWNITHDFFKSSNRVFLSVINIGEIESLAYQLNWGVARRQRLQEIVNQTRLLHIYDEIIHAYAEIDAFSQGKLPNRPLGLSSRSMGKNDIWLAATAHIWYFKFVTTDNDFDHLDGTFIDLLKLSPKIL
;
A
#
# COMPACT_ATOMS: atom_id res chain seq x y z
N MET A 1 -1.62 -12.46 10.35
CA MET A 1 -2.14 -11.82 9.13
C MET A 1 -1.02 -11.16 8.36
N ASN A 2 -1.09 -11.20 7.04
CA ASN A 2 -0.09 -10.60 6.17
C ASN A 2 -0.66 -9.30 5.57
N TYR A 3 0.05 -8.20 5.80
CA TYR A 3 -0.33 -6.88 5.32
C TYR A 3 0.65 -6.39 4.27
N LEU A 4 0.14 -5.76 3.22
CA LEU A 4 0.93 -4.93 2.31
C LEU A 4 0.55 -3.47 2.56
N TRP A 5 1.51 -2.63 2.88
CA TRP A 5 1.27 -1.22 3.10
C TRP A 5 1.37 -0.42 1.82
N ASP A 6 0.46 0.52 1.65
CA ASP A 6 0.64 1.62 0.71
C ASP A 6 1.71 2.59 1.25
N THR A 7 2.34 3.32 0.35
CA THR A 7 3.41 4.25 0.71
C THR A 7 2.94 5.33 1.70
N ASN A 8 1.70 5.78 1.61
CA ASN A 8 1.18 6.78 2.52
C ASN A 8 1.12 6.31 3.99
N ILE A 9 0.91 5.01 4.22
CA ILE A 9 0.98 4.44 5.57
C ILE A 9 2.40 4.60 6.12
N LEU A 10 3.40 4.23 5.33
CA LEU A 10 4.81 4.36 5.69
C LEU A 10 5.16 5.82 6.01
N VAL A 11 4.69 6.75 5.19
CA VAL A 11 4.90 8.19 5.41
C VAL A 11 4.34 8.64 6.76
N HIS A 12 3.13 8.21 7.12
CA HIS A 12 2.53 8.55 8.41
C HIS A 12 3.35 7.99 9.58
N TYR A 13 3.83 6.76 9.48
CA TYR A 13 4.70 6.16 10.50
C TYR A 13 6.00 6.92 10.70
N ILE A 14 6.53 7.52 9.63
CA ILE A 14 7.78 8.29 9.71
C ILE A 14 7.53 9.70 10.26
N ARG A 15 6.47 10.36 9.83
CA ARG A 15 6.21 11.77 10.13
C ARG A 15 5.43 12.03 11.39
N ASN A 16 4.56 11.13 11.78
CA ASN A 16 3.53 11.41 12.78
C ASN A 16 3.48 10.30 13.82
N SER A 17 4.17 10.53 14.95
CA SER A 17 4.22 9.58 16.06
C SER A 17 2.85 9.34 16.71
N GLU A 18 1.92 10.29 16.66
CA GLU A 18 0.56 10.12 17.18
C GLU A 18 -0.23 9.13 16.33
N LYS A 19 -0.16 9.25 15.00
CA LYS A 19 -0.77 8.29 14.09
C LYS A 19 -0.17 6.90 14.25
N TYR A 20 1.13 6.82 14.38
CA TYR A 20 1.83 5.57 14.65
C TYR A 20 1.26 4.90 15.90
N SER A 21 1.14 5.64 17.00
CA SER A 21 0.63 5.11 18.26
C SER A 21 -0.82 4.66 18.14
N GLU A 22 -1.68 5.43 17.51
CA GLU A 22 -3.09 5.11 17.31
C GLU A 22 -3.26 3.82 16.52
N TRP A 23 -2.60 3.70 15.37
CA TRP A 23 -2.70 2.52 14.53
C TRP A 23 -2.09 1.29 15.18
N ASN A 24 -1.00 1.45 15.92
CA ASN A 24 -0.39 0.37 16.68
C ASN A 24 -1.31 -0.17 17.77
N ILE A 25 -2.02 0.70 18.47
CA ILE A 25 -2.99 0.28 19.49
C ILE A 25 -4.14 -0.50 18.87
N THR A 26 -4.67 -0.01 17.75
CA THR A 26 -5.84 -0.61 17.10
C THR A 26 -5.50 -1.89 16.33
N HIS A 27 -4.41 -1.91 15.59
CA HIS A 27 -4.09 -3.00 14.65
C HIS A 27 -2.87 -3.83 15.05
N ASP A 28 -1.96 -3.26 15.80
CA ASP A 28 -0.72 -3.91 16.24
C ASP A 28 -0.02 -4.66 15.10
N PHE A 29 0.31 -3.92 14.05
CA PHE A 29 0.86 -4.49 12.82
C PHE A 29 2.13 -5.33 13.02
N PHE A 30 2.97 -4.95 13.99
CA PHE A 30 4.26 -5.59 14.21
C PHE A 30 4.24 -6.67 15.30
N LYS A 31 3.09 -7.04 15.83
CA LYS A 31 3.02 -8.17 16.75
C LYS A 31 3.44 -9.47 16.05
N SER A 32 3.88 -10.47 16.82
CA SER A 32 4.49 -11.69 16.30
C SER A 32 3.58 -12.51 15.35
N SER A 33 2.25 -12.39 15.48
CA SER A 33 1.29 -13.09 14.62
C SER A 33 1.04 -12.37 13.30
N ASN A 34 1.55 -11.16 13.12
CA ASN A 34 1.40 -10.35 11.90
C ASN A 34 2.72 -10.22 11.17
N ARG A 35 2.61 -9.98 9.86
CA ARG A 35 3.76 -9.64 9.00
C ARG A 35 3.38 -8.46 8.13
N VAL A 36 4.26 -7.48 8.09
CA VAL A 36 4.11 -6.31 7.22
C VAL A 36 5.09 -6.45 6.06
N PHE A 37 4.56 -6.27 4.86
CA PHE A 37 5.33 -6.31 3.62
C PHE A 37 5.35 -4.95 2.97
N LEU A 38 6.46 -4.62 2.36
CA LEU A 38 6.63 -3.47 1.48
C LEU A 38 7.11 -3.95 0.11
N SER A 39 6.61 -3.33 -0.93
CA SER A 39 7.11 -3.56 -2.29
C SER A 39 8.32 -2.68 -2.58
N VAL A 40 9.15 -3.10 -3.53
CA VAL A 40 10.18 -2.23 -4.11
C VAL A 40 9.58 -0.92 -4.64
N ILE A 41 8.30 -0.93 -5.02
CA ILE A 41 7.56 0.28 -5.42
C ILE A 41 7.47 1.26 -4.24
N ASN A 42 7.12 0.78 -3.05
CA ASN A 42 7.07 1.63 -1.84
C ASN A 42 8.44 2.24 -1.54
N ILE A 43 9.49 1.43 -1.65
CA ILE A 43 10.85 1.89 -1.35
C ILE A 43 11.28 2.98 -2.35
N GLY A 44 11.02 2.77 -3.64
CA GLY A 44 11.31 3.77 -4.66
C GLY A 44 10.58 5.09 -4.41
N GLU A 45 9.29 5.03 -4.10
CA GLU A 45 8.48 6.20 -3.82
C GLU A 45 8.96 6.95 -2.58
N ILE A 46 9.23 6.24 -1.49
CA ILE A 46 9.64 6.88 -0.23
C ILE A 46 11.06 7.46 -0.32
N GLU A 47 11.98 6.79 -1.02
CA GLU A 47 13.32 7.32 -1.26
C GLU A 47 13.28 8.58 -2.11
N SER A 48 12.44 8.61 -3.14
CA SER A 48 12.21 9.80 -3.96
C SER A 48 11.68 10.96 -3.12
N LEU A 49 10.71 10.68 -2.25
CA LEU A 49 10.13 11.69 -1.36
C LEU A 49 11.17 12.23 -0.37
N ALA A 50 12.04 11.35 0.15
CA ALA A 50 13.11 11.74 1.04
C ALA A 50 14.10 12.73 0.37
N TYR A 51 14.42 12.52 -0.90
CA TYR A 51 15.21 13.45 -1.68
C TYR A 51 14.47 14.78 -1.93
N GLN A 52 13.22 14.71 -2.40
CA GLN A 52 12.42 15.88 -2.71
C GLN A 52 12.21 16.80 -1.50
N LEU A 53 12.01 16.22 -0.33
CA LEU A 53 11.77 16.95 0.92
C LEU A 53 13.04 17.15 1.75
N ASN A 54 14.18 16.71 1.24
CA ASN A 54 15.47 16.85 1.89
C ASN A 54 15.46 16.34 3.35
N TRP A 55 15.02 15.10 3.54
CA TRP A 55 14.96 14.50 4.87
C TRP A 55 16.35 14.41 5.51
N GLY A 56 16.43 14.83 6.77
CA GLY A 56 17.65 14.72 7.57
C GLY A 56 17.87 13.31 8.13
N VAL A 57 18.94 13.19 8.90
CA VAL A 57 19.40 11.91 9.48
C VAL A 57 18.31 11.24 10.32
N ALA A 58 17.60 12.00 11.15
CA ALA A 58 16.61 11.45 12.07
C ALA A 58 15.46 10.74 11.32
N ARG A 59 14.91 11.36 10.28
CA ARG A 59 13.85 10.74 9.47
C ARG A 59 14.34 9.55 8.67
N ARG A 60 15.55 9.61 8.12
CA ARG A 60 16.16 8.50 7.39
C ARG A 60 16.42 7.31 8.31
N GLN A 61 16.85 7.54 9.53
CA GLN A 61 17.01 6.49 10.54
C GLN A 61 15.66 5.85 10.90
N ARG A 62 14.63 6.66 11.09
CA ARG A 62 13.29 6.16 11.38
C ARG A 62 12.74 5.33 10.23
N LEU A 63 12.93 5.76 8.98
CA LEU A 63 12.58 4.97 7.80
C LEU A 63 13.28 3.62 7.85
N GLN A 64 14.58 3.59 8.08
CA GLN A 64 15.36 2.35 8.13
C GLN A 64 14.88 1.43 9.24
N GLU A 65 14.59 1.96 10.42
CA GLU A 65 14.05 1.18 11.54
C GLU A 65 12.71 0.52 11.19
N ILE A 66 11.81 1.25 10.54
CA ILE A 66 10.53 0.71 10.13
C ILE A 66 10.71 -0.35 9.04
N VAL A 67 11.50 -0.06 8.02
CA VAL A 67 11.78 -1.01 6.92
C VAL A 67 12.39 -2.30 7.44
N ASN A 68 13.26 -2.22 8.43
CA ASN A 68 13.89 -3.40 9.04
C ASN A 68 12.90 -4.34 9.74
N GLN A 69 11.73 -3.85 10.11
CA GLN A 69 10.66 -4.65 10.70
C GLN A 69 9.73 -5.26 9.64
N THR A 70 9.93 -4.93 8.38
CA THR A 70 9.08 -5.37 7.27
C THR A 70 9.82 -6.40 6.41
N ARG A 71 9.08 -7.01 5.49
CA ARG A 71 9.64 -7.88 4.45
C ARG A 71 9.48 -7.21 3.10
N LEU A 72 10.55 -7.20 2.31
CA LEU A 72 10.55 -6.59 0.99
C LEU A 72 10.07 -7.58 -0.07
N LEU A 73 9.18 -7.11 -0.95
CA LEU A 73 8.72 -7.85 -2.11
C LEU A 73 9.22 -7.19 -3.39
N HIS A 74 9.62 -8.02 -4.32
CA HIS A 74 9.98 -7.61 -5.67
C HIS A 74 8.79 -7.77 -6.62
N ILE A 75 8.88 -7.21 -7.81
CA ILE A 75 7.89 -7.42 -8.87
C ILE A 75 8.25 -8.72 -9.59
N TYR A 76 7.37 -9.70 -9.51
CA TYR A 76 7.51 -11.00 -10.15
C TYR A 76 6.56 -11.12 -11.35
N ASP A 77 6.84 -12.06 -12.25
CA ASP A 77 6.07 -12.27 -13.48
C ASP A 77 4.58 -12.51 -13.21
N GLU A 78 4.25 -13.17 -12.12
CA GLU A 78 2.86 -13.46 -11.74
C GLU A 78 2.03 -12.19 -11.53
N ILE A 79 2.66 -11.08 -11.22
CA ILE A 79 1.99 -9.81 -10.94
C ILE A 79 1.57 -9.10 -12.24
N ILE A 80 2.25 -9.36 -13.34
CA ILE A 80 2.03 -8.66 -14.63
C ILE A 80 0.58 -8.81 -15.11
N HIS A 81 0.07 -10.04 -15.10
CA HIS A 81 -1.30 -10.30 -15.56
C HIS A 81 -2.34 -9.63 -14.65
N ALA A 82 -2.12 -9.68 -13.34
CA ALA A 82 -2.98 -9.00 -12.38
C ALA A 82 -2.97 -7.49 -12.57
N TYR A 83 -1.80 -6.91 -12.85
CA TYR A 83 -1.69 -5.49 -13.21
C TYR A 83 -2.60 -5.14 -14.40
N ALA A 84 -2.52 -5.93 -15.47
CA ALA A 84 -3.30 -5.69 -16.68
C ALA A 84 -4.80 -5.79 -16.42
N GLU A 85 -5.24 -6.80 -15.67
CA GLU A 85 -6.65 -6.98 -15.31
C GLU A 85 -7.17 -5.83 -14.43
N ILE A 86 -6.42 -5.43 -13.43
CA ILE A 86 -6.83 -4.35 -12.52
C ILE A 86 -6.91 -3.02 -13.25
N ASP A 87 -5.94 -2.73 -14.11
CA ASP A 87 -5.95 -1.51 -14.91
C ASP A 87 -7.16 -1.48 -15.84
N ALA A 88 -7.40 -2.55 -16.60
CA ALA A 88 -8.55 -2.65 -17.48
C ALA A 88 -9.88 -2.57 -16.73
N PHE A 89 -9.98 -3.23 -15.57
CA PHE A 89 -11.17 -3.18 -14.72
C PHE A 89 -11.43 -1.75 -14.23
N SER A 90 -10.41 -1.06 -13.76
CA SER A 90 -10.52 0.31 -13.25
C SER A 90 -10.99 1.30 -14.32
N GLN A 91 -10.61 1.05 -15.58
CA GLN A 91 -11.05 1.83 -16.72
C GLN A 91 -12.42 1.41 -17.26
N GLY A 92 -13.04 0.39 -16.67
CA GLY A 92 -14.34 -0.12 -17.15
C GLY A 92 -14.23 -0.92 -18.44
N LYS A 93 -13.05 -1.46 -18.76
CA LYS A 93 -12.76 -2.11 -20.06
C LYS A 93 -12.45 -3.61 -19.94
N LEU A 94 -12.56 -4.19 -18.76
CA LEU A 94 -12.29 -5.62 -18.60
C LEU A 94 -13.48 -6.44 -19.12
N PRO A 95 -13.30 -7.33 -20.09
CA PRO A 95 -14.38 -8.17 -20.61
C PRO A 95 -15.03 -9.01 -19.52
N ASN A 96 -16.36 -9.11 -19.53
CA ASN A 96 -17.18 -9.91 -18.62
C ASN A 96 -17.06 -9.54 -17.13
N ARG A 97 -16.46 -8.40 -16.81
CA ARG A 97 -16.33 -7.93 -15.43
C ARG A 97 -16.56 -6.44 -15.36
N PRO A 98 -17.84 -5.99 -15.42
CA PRO A 98 -18.17 -4.58 -15.45
C PRO A 98 -17.80 -3.90 -14.13
N LEU A 99 -17.28 -2.68 -14.23
CA LEU A 99 -16.95 -1.87 -13.07
C LEU A 99 -18.20 -1.43 -12.30
N GLY A 100 -19.27 -1.11 -13.01
CA GLY A 100 -20.52 -0.61 -12.39
C GLY A 100 -20.44 0.84 -11.89
N LEU A 101 -19.33 1.51 -12.13
CA LEU A 101 -19.03 2.89 -11.72
C LEU A 101 -18.39 3.65 -12.88
N SER A 102 -18.19 4.95 -12.71
CA SER A 102 -17.39 5.74 -13.65
C SER A 102 -15.96 5.20 -13.73
N SER A 103 -15.41 5.18 -14.94
CA SER A 103 -14.03 4.72 -15.14
C SER A 103 -13.05 5.55 -14.33
N ARG A 104 -11.98 4.89 -13.85
CA ARG A 104 -10.93 5.51 -13.05
C ARG A 104 -9.57 5.28 -13.71
N SER A 105 -8.74 6.32 -13.71
CA SER A 105 -7.36 6.23 -14.12
C SER A 105 -6.50 6.19 -12.86
N MET A 106 -6.12 4.99 -12.44
CA MET A 106 -5.21 4.82 -11.30
C MET A 106 -3.77 5.14 -11.70
N GLY A 107 -2.99 5.64 -10.74
CA GLY A 107 -1.54 5.73 -10.91
C GLY A 107 -0.92 4.35 -11.12
N LYS A 108 0.13 4.29 -11.92
CA LYS A 108 0.78 3.00 -12.26
C LYS A 108 1.35 2.29 -11.05
N ASN A 109 1.95 3.03 -10.11
CA ASN A 109 2.48 2.45 -8.89
C ASN A 109 1.36 1.86 -8.02
N ASP A 110 0.21 2.53 -7.95
CA ASP A 110 -0.95 2.04 -7.22
C ASP A 110 -1.47 0.73 -7.81
N ILE A 111 -1.49 0.62 -9.14
CA ILE A 111 -1.90 -0.62 -9.81
C ILE A 111 -0.92 -1.75 -9.49
N TRP A 112 0.40 -1.49 -9.51
CA TRP A 112 1.40 -2.50 -9.12
C TRP A 112 1.22 -2.97 -7.68
N LEU A 113 0.92 -2.07 -6.76
CA LEU A 113 0.66 -2.42 -5.36
C LEU A 113 -0.61 -3.25 -5.20
N ALA A 114 -1.69 -2.85 -5.85
CA ALA A 114 -2.95 -3.60 -5.83
C ALA A 114 -2.78 -5.00 -6.45
N ALA A 115 -2.07 -5.11 -7.56
CA ALA A 115 -1.77 -6.38 -8.22
C ALA A 115 -0.94 -7.30 -7.30
N THR A 116 0.02 -6.76 -6.59
CA THR A 116 0.83 -7.51 -5.62
C THR A 116 -0.04 -8.04 -4.49
N ALA A 117 -0.90 -7.21 -3.92
CA ALA A 117 -1.82 -7.62 -2.87
C ALA A 117 -2.78 -8.72 -3.34
N HIS A 118 -3.26 -8.61 -4.59
CA HIS A 118 -4.15 -9.60 -5.20
C HIS A 118 -3.49 -10.97 -5.33
N ILE A 119 -2.31 -11.02 -5.91
CA ILE A 119 -1.61 -12.30 -6.19
C ILE A 119 -1.21 -13.02 -4.91
N TRP A 120 -0.76 -12.28 -3.89
CA TRP A 120 -0.25 -12.86 -2.66
C TRP A 120 -1.28 -12.91 -1.54
N TYR A 121 -2.52 -12.48 -1.80
CA TYR A 121 -3.63 -12.48 -0.82
C TYR A 121 -3.32 -11.66 0.44
N PHE A 122 -2.62 -10.54 0.26
CA PHE A 122 -2.37 -9.63 1.37
C PHE A 122 -3.58 -8.76 1.68
N LYS A 123 -3.72 -8.39 2.95
CA LYS A 123 -4.59 -7.28 3.31
C LYS A 123 -3.86 -5.98 2.95
N PHE A 124 -4.45 -5.20 2.05
CA PHE A 124 -3.83 -3.96 1.57
C PHE A 124 -4.24 -2.80 2.46
N VAL A 125 -3.26 -2.09 3.03
CA VAL A 125 -3.48 -1.03 4.01
C VAL A 125 -3.18 0.32 3.37
N THR A 126 -4.17 1.20 3.36
CA THR A 126 -4.05 2.54 2.77
C THR A 126 -4.96 3.54 3.49
N THR A 127 -4.67 4.83 3.31
CA THR A 127 -5.58 5.92 3.68
C THR A 127 -6.28 6.51 2.45
N ASP A 128 -5.95 6.02 1.24
CA ASP A 128 -6.39 6.58 -0.02
C ASP A 128 -7.71 5.97 -0.49
N ASN A 129 -8.60 6.80 -1.03
CA ASN A 129 -9.85 6.36 -1.61
C ASN A 129 -9.70 5.76 -3.01
N ASP A 130 -8.55 5.90 -3.65
CA ASP A 130 -8.32 5.47 -5.03
C ASP A 130 -8.42 3.95 -5.22
N PHE A 131 -8.34 3.18 -4.14
CA PHE A 131 -8.44 1.72 -4.15
C PHE A 131 -9.84 1.20 -3.82
N ASP A 132 -10.79 2.05 -3.45
CA ASP A 132 -12.09 1.61 -2.92
C ASP A 132 -12.86 0.70 -3.89
N HIS A 133 -12.78 0.96 -5.19
CA HIS A 133 -13.47 0.17 -6.21
C HIS A 133 -12.91 -1.25 -6.38
N LEU A 134 -11.74 -1.53 -5.83
CA LEU A 134 -11.10 -2.84 -5.90
C LEU A 134 -11.43 -3.72 -4.68
N ASP A 135 -11.95 -3.14 -3.61
CA ASP A 135 -12.25 -3.88 -2.39
C ASP A 135 -13.34 -4.92 -2.63
N GLY A 136 -13.06 -6.15 -2.20
CA GLY A 136 -13.97 -7.28 -2.38
C GLY A 136 -13.96 -7.87 -3.79
N THR A 137 -13.31 -7.22 -4.77
CA THR A 137 -13.18 -7.71 -6.16
C THR A 137 -11.80 -8.29 -6.42
N PHE A 138 -10.77 -7.51 -6.18
CA PHE A 138 -9.38 -7.89 -6.39
C PHE A 138 -8.58 -7.93 -5.10
N ILE A 139 -8.89 -7.09 -4.14
CA ILE A 139 -8.13 -6.94 -2.90
C ILE A 139 -9.04 -7.02 -1.68
N ASP A 140 -8.43 -7.31 -0.55
CA ASP A 140 -9.00 -7.14 0.78
C ASP A 140 -8.42 -5.86 1.37
N LEU A 141 -9.23 -4.81 1.44
CA LEU A 141 -8.79 -3.47 1.78
C LEU A 141 -8.97 -3.18 3.27
N LEU A 142 -7.91 -2.69 3.91
CA LEU A 142 -7.97 -2.07 5.23
C LEU A 142 -7.69 -0.58 5.05
N LYS A 143 -8.74 0.23 5.10
CA LYS A 143 -8.60 1.66 4.96
C LYS A 143 -8.53 2.32 6.32
N LEU A 144 -7.42 3.02 6.57
CA LEU A 144 -7.19 3.75 7.81
C LEU A 144 -7.57 5.22 7.63
N SER A 145 -8.03 5.83 8.72
CA SER A 145 -8.29 7.27 8.71
C SER A 145 -6.99 8.03 8.95
N PRO A 146 -6.68 9.03 8.10
CA PRO A 146 -5.53 9.90 8.35
C PRO A 146 -5.80 10.94 9.46
N LYS A 147 -7.04 11.03 9.95
CA LYS A 147 -7.43 11.97 11.02
C LYS A 147 -7.37 11.30 12.37
N ILE A 148 -6.90 12.04 13.37
CA ILE A 148 -7.02 11.65 14.77
C ILE A 148 -8.43 12.04 15.22
N LEU A 149 -9.11 11.07 15.78
CA LEU A 149 -10.45 11.29 16.32
C LEU A 149 -10.39 11.74 17.77
#